data_2327ef4434830d691502bebeac7a464a
#
_entry.id   2327ef4434830d691502bebeac7a464a
#
_cell.length_a   1.000
_cell.length_b   1.000
_cell.length_c   1.000
_cell.angle_alpha   90.00
_cell.angle_beta   90.00
_cell.angle_gamma   90.00
#
_symmetry.space_group_name_H-M   'P 1'
#
loop_
_entity.id
_entity.type
_entity.pdbx_description
1 polymer ?
#
loop_
_entity_poly.entity_id
_entity_poly.type
_entity_poly.pdbx_seq_one_letter_code
_entity_poly.pdbx_strand_id
1 'polypeptide(L)'
;MYDYGKCHVCNTPLIEKIVQQDFWIKDRLIVIERIPEGVCPQCGEKIVNAEVGQHIAELLKDNKRINKTPTISVPIIKYEEAMAV
;
A
#
# COMPACT_ATOMS: atom_id res chain seq x y z
N MET A 1 5.98 -14.33 14.43
CA MET A 1 5.25 -13.05 14.25
C MET A 1 6.23 -11.89 14.44
N TYR A 2 6.26 -10.97 13.52
CA TYR A 2 7.15 -9.83 13.61
C TYR A 2 6.63 -8.80 14.63
N ASP A 3 7.52 -8.27 15.46
CA ASP A 3 7.18 -7.27 16.44
C ASP A 3 7.41 -5.87 15.87
N TYR A 4 6.33 -5.17 15.60
CA TYR A 4 6.39 -3.80 15.04
C TYR A 4 6.63 -2.73 16.09
N GLY A 5 6.58 -3.10 17.39
CA GLY A 5 6.76 -2.15 18.46
C GLY A 5 5.53 -1.28 18.69
N LYS A 6 5.76 -0.02 19.01
CA LYS A 6 4.70 0.94 19.33
C LYS A 6 4.65 2.08 18.34
N CYS A 7 3.47 2.65 18.18
CA CYS A 7 3.26 3.81 17.34
C CYS A 7 4.05 5.03 17.85
N HIS A 8 4.73 5.73 16.94
CA HIS A 8 5.50 6.93 17.31
C HIS A 8 4.62 8.11 17.70
N VAL A 9 3.37 8.11 17.25
CA VAL A 9 2.44 9.22 17.51
C VAL A 9 1.69 9.05 18.82
N CYS A 10 1.07 7.89 19.03
CA CYS A 10 0.21 7.67 20.18
C CYS A 10 0.73 6.60 21.16
N ASN A 11 1.90 6.06 20.90
CA ASN A 11 2.57 5.07 21.78
C ASN A 11 1.75 3.79 22.02
N THR A 12 0.78 3.52 21.16
CA THR A 12 -0.05 2.33 21.21
C THR A 12 0.69 1.17 20.53
N PRO A 13 0.64 -0.05 21.08
CA PRO A 13 1.25 -1.20 20.40
C PRO A 13 0.63 -1.41 19.01
N LEU A 14 1.50 -1.65 18.02
CA LEU A 14 1.07 -1.89 16.66
C LEU A 14 0.65 -3.34 16.49
N ILE A 15 -0.39 -3.57 15.69
CA ILE A 15 -0.86 -4.92 15.38
C ILE A 15 -0.60 -5.20 13.91
N GLU A 16 -0.32 -6.47 13.59
CA GLU A 16 -0.08 -6.87 12.21
C GLU A 16 -1.40 -7.05 11.47
N LYS A 17 -1.47 -6.46 10.29
CA LYS A 17 -2.61 -6.63 9.38
C LYS A 17 -2.09 -6.89 7.98
N ILE A 18 -2.89 -7.60 7.20
CA ILE A 18 -2.62 -7.85 5.79
C ILE A 18 -3.41 -6.80 5.01
N VAL A 19 -2.70 -5.95 4.29
CA VAL A 19 -3.31 -4.79 3.62
C VAL A 19 -3.00 -4.77 2.13
N GLN A 20 -3.80 -4.02 1.40
CA GLN A 20 -3.60 -3.72 -0.01
C GLN A 20 -3.15 -2.26 -0.11
N GLN A 21 -2.18 -1.99 -0.98
CA GLN A 21 -1.66 -0.63 -1.12
C GLN A 21 -1.40 -0.32 -2.59
N ASP A 22 -1.67 0.94 -2.98
CA ASP A 22 -1.43 1.42 -4.32
C ASP A 22 -0.13 2.22 -4.40
N PHE A 23 0.52 2.12 -5.56
CA PHE A 23 1.78 2.80 -5.83
C PHE A 23 1.72 3.45 -7.20
N TRP A 24 2.16 4.71 -7.29
CA TRP A 24 2.26 5.42 -8.56
C TRP A 24 3.72 5.42 -9.01
N ILE A 25 4.00 4.73 -10.12
CA ILE A 25 5.34 4.65 -10.69
C ILE A 25 5.27 5.10 -12.15
N LYS A 26 5.90 6.24 -12.46
CA LYS A 26 5.95 6.78 -13.82
C LYS A 26 4.57 6.85 -14.47
N ASP A 27 3.64 7.50 -13.78
CA ASP A 27 2.25 7.67 -14.24
C ASP A 27 1.47 6.37 -14.38
N ARG A 28 1.95 5.30 -13.78
CA ARG A 28 1.29 4.00 -13.80
C ARG A 28 0.90 3.61 -12.38
N LEU A 29 -0.36 3.27 -12.20
CA LEU A 29 -0.86 2.81 -10.92
C LEU A 29 -0.65 1.30 -10.80
N ILE A 30 0.03 0.89 -9.74
CA ILE A 30 0.27 -0.52 -9.44
C ILE A 30 -0.29 -0.80 -8.04
N VAL A 31 -1.10 -1.85 -7.92
CA VAL A 31 -1.68 -2.25 -6.64
C VAL A 31 -1.00 -3.54 -6.19
N ILE A 32 -0.50 -3.54 -4.97
CA ILE A 32 0.08 -4.74 -4.36
C ILE A 32 -0.86 -5.19 -3.25
N GLU A 33 -1.28 -6.44 -3.32
CA GLU A 33 -2.19 -7.03 -2.34
C GLU A 33 -1.43 -7.85 -1.30
N ARG A 34 -2.06 -8.05 -0.16
CA ARG A 34 -1.61 -8.98 0.88
C ARG A 34 -0.24 -8.62 1.45
N ILE A 35 -0.05 -7.34 1.71
CA ILE A 35 1.18 -6.85 2.34
C ILE A 35 1.02 -6.92 3.85
N PRO A 36 1.94 -7.60 4.57
CA PRO A 36 1.92 -7.56 6.02
C PRO A 36 2.46 -6.23 6.53
N GLU A 37 1.68 -5.54 7.35
CA GLU A 37 2.06 -4.23 7.92
C GLU A 37 1.68 -4.15 9.38
N GLY A 38 2.45 -3.37 10.14
CA GLY A 38 2.09 -3.00 11.49
C GLY A 38 1.18 -1.78 11.43
N VAL A 39 0.01 -1.87 12.05
CA VAL A 39 -0.99 -0.81 12.01
C VAL A 39 -1.35 -0.39 13.43
N CYS A 40 -1.37 0.92 13.67
CA CYS A 40 -1.84 1.43 14.94
C CYS A 40 -3.37 1.39 14.98
N PRO A 41 -3.97 0.66 15.94
CA PRO A 41 -5.42 0.57 15.98
C PRO A 41 -6.10 1.87 16.39
N GLN A 42 -5.34 2.82 16.91
CA GLN A 42 -5.87 4.08 17.41
C GLN A 42 -5.82 5.21 16.39
N CYS A 43 -4.67 5.41 15.72
CA CYS A 43 -4.51 6.51 14.78
C CYS A 43 -4.38 6.08 13.32
N GLY A 44 -4.27 4.77 13.06
CA GLY A 44 -4.15 4.27 11.69
C GLY A 44 -2.76 4.33 11.09
N GLU A 45 -1.74 4.75 11.85
CA GLU A 45 -0.37 4.79 11.36
C GLU A 45 0.07 3.41 10.91
N LYS A 46 0.78 3.33 9.78
CA LYS A 46 1.21 2.06 9.21
C LYS A 46 2.72 2.04 9.03
N ILE A 47 3.34 0.90 9.36
CA ILE A 47 4.76 0.69 9.09
C ILE A 47 4.97 -0.71 8.53
N VAL A 48 5.99 -0.84 7.66
CA VAL A 48 6.42 -2.13 7.14
C VAL A 48 7.82 -2.41 7.68
N ASN A 49 8.16 -3.70 7.85
CA ASN A 49 9.54 -4.04 8.20
C ASN A 49 10.44 -3.92 6.96
N ALA A 50 11.77 -3.92 7.18
CA ALA A 50 12.73 -3.71 6.11
C ALA A 50 12.65 -4.77 5.02
N GLU A 51 12.43 -6.03 5.40
CA GLU A 51 12.30 -7.13 4.44
C GLU A 51 11.10 -6.95 3.52
N VAL A 52 9.96 -6.60 4.10
CA VAL A 52 8.74 -6.38 3.34
C VAL A 52 8.90 -5.18 2.41
N GLY A 53 9.48 -4.09 2.92
CA GLY A 53 9.74 -2.90 2.11
C GLY A 53 10.66 -3.17 0.93
N GLN A 54 11.71 -3.96 1.15
CA GLN A 54 12.65 -4.34 0.11
C GLN A 54 11.96 -5.20 -0.96
N HIS A 55 11.14 -6.15 -0.53
CA HIS A 55 10.42 -7.01 -1.45
C HIS A 55 9.44 -6.21 -2.31
N ILE A 56 8.75 -5.25 -1.71
CA ILE A 56 7.87 -4.34 -2.45
C ILE A 56 8.64 -3.59 -3.52
N ALA A 57 9.81 -3.05 -3.17
CA ALA A 57 10.65 -2.33 -4.11
C ALA A 57 11.06 -3.20 -5.30
N GLU A 58 11.40 -4.46 -5.02
CA GLU A 58 11.77 -5.41 -6.06
C GLU A 58 10.60 -5.73 -6.99
N LEU A 59 9.40 -5.91 -6.43
CA LEU A 59 8.20 -6.17 -7.22
C LEU A 59 7.87 -4.99 -8.14
N LEU A 60 8.05 -3.77 -7.66
CA LEU A 60 7.76 -2.58 -8.44
C LEU A 60 8.75 -2.37 -9.60
N LYS A 61 9.92 -2.98 -9.53
CA LYS A 61 10.92 -2.92 -10.60
C LYS A 61 10.78 -4.04 -11.63
N ASP A 62 9.97 -5.05 -11.34
CA ASP A 62 9.85 -6.23 -12.20
C ASP A 62 8.77 -6.04 -13.27
N ASN A 63 9.13 -5.37 -14.34
CA ASN A 63 8.21 -5.08 -15.44
C ASN A 63 7.63 -6.32 -16.11
N LYS A 64 8.39 -7.40 -16.17
CA LYS A 64 7.90 -8.65 -16.76
C LYS A 64 6.76 -9.23 -15.94
N ARG A 65 6.92 -9.24 -14.64
CA ARG A 65 5.88 -9.73 -13.71
C ARG A 65 4.66 -8.83 -13.76
N ILE A 66 4.86 -7.52 -13.75
CA ILE A 66 3.77 -6.54 -13.77
C ILE A 66 2.92 -6.72 -15.03
N ASN A 67 3.57 -6.91 -16.18
CA ASN A 67 2.86 -7.06 -17.46
C ASN A 67 2.07 -8.36 -17.56
N LYS A 68 2.39 -9.37 -16.73
CA LYS A 68 1.68 -10.65 -16.71
C LYS A 68 0.63 -10.73 -15.62
N THR A 69 0.59 -9.74 -14.75
CA THR A 69 -0.33 -9.72 -13.60
C THR A 69 -1.72 -9.31 -14.07
N PRO A 70 -2.79 -9.89 -13.49
CA PRO A 70 -4.15 -9.44 -13.81
C PRO A 70 -4.34 -7.97 -13.49
N THR A 71 -5.19 -7.30 -14.27
CA THR A 71 -5.47 -5.88 -14.10
C THR A 71 -6.88 -5.66 -13.60
N ILE A 72 -7.12 -4.51 -12.99
CA ILE A 72 -8.45 -4.06 -12.59
C ILE A 72 -8.74 -2.75 -13.31
N SER A 73 -10.03 -2.47 -13.50
CA SER A 73 -10.48 -1.20 -14.06
C SER A 73 -10.67 -0.20 -12.93
N VAL A 74 -10.16 1.01 -13.12
CA VAL A 74 -10.29 2.08 -12.14
C VAL A 74 -11.05 3.24 -12.77
N PRO A 75 -12.20 3.64 -12.20
CA PRO A 75 -12.93 4.81 -12.70
C PRO A 75 -12.08 6.08 -12.54
N ILE A 76 -12.14 6.94 -13.53
CA ILE A 76 -11.48 8.25 -13.49
C ILE A 76 -12.55 9.30 -13.72
N ILE A 77 -12.76 10.15 -12.73
CA ILE A 77 -13.77 11.21 -12.79
C ILE A 77 -13.02 12.55 -12.86
N LYS A 78 -13.35 13.35 -13.86
CA LYS A 78 -12.80 14.70 -13.94
C LYS A 78 -13.53 15.59 -12.96
N TYR A 79 -12.79 16.39 -12.25
CA TYR A 79 -13.35 17.27 -11.23
C TYR A 79 -14.43 18.19 -11.78
N GLU A 80 -14.22 18.75 -12.99
CA GLU A 80 -15.16 19.66 -13.64
C GLU A 80 -16.49 18.98 -13.94
N GLU A 81 -16.46 17.72 -14.35
CA GLU A 81 -17.66 16.93 -14.62
C GLU A 81 -18.47 16.69 -13.36
N ALA A 82 -17.78 16.46 -12.23
CA ALA A 82 -18.44 16.25 -10.95
C ALA A 82 -19.16 17.50 -10.47
N MET A 83 -18.71 18.69 -10.87
CA MET A 83 -19.31 19.96 -10.50
C MET A 83 -20.44 20.38 -11.44
N ALA A 84 -20.48 19.85 -12.64
CA ALA A 84 -21.47 20.21 -13.68
C ALA A 84 -22.77 19.43 -13.49
N VAL A 85 -23.51 19.71 -12.45
CA VAL A 85 -24.75 19.00 -12.13
C VAL A 85 -25.95 19.87 -12.50
#